data_f2e63305f92c23a1b7bd89227632e032
#
_entry.id   f2e63305f92c23a1b7bd89227632e032
#
_cell.length_a   1.000
_cell.length_b   1.000
_cell.length_c   1.000
_cell.angle_alpha   90.00
_cell.angle_beta   90.00
_cell.angle_gamma   90.00
#
_symmetry.space_group_name_H-M   'P 1'
#
loop_
_entity.id
_entity.type
_entity.pdbx_description
1 polymer ?
#
loop_
_entity_poly.entity_id
_entity_poly.type
_entity_poly.pdbx_seq_one_letter_code
_entity_poly.pdbx_strand_id
1 'polypeptide(L)'
;MVSGAVRYYHIINGEDITSYFSFEEEFVSSYKSFLTRTPTITYIQALEETRLINISYEAFQQMLASPVLAHKIERFGRLVAEHYLCCYEDRVASFITQSPEERYLQLLQTGREILQRMPQHYIAHYLGITPVSLSRIRKRILEPVIK
;
A
#
# COMPACT_ATOMS: atom_id res chain seq x y z
N MET A 1 0.55 1.45 -12.30
CA MET A 1 -0.58 2.39 -12.46
C MET A 1 -0.11 3.60 -13.25
N VAL A 2 -0.93 4.13 -14.19
CA VAL A 2 -0.55 5.30 -15.02
C VAL A 2 -0.91 6.59 -14.30
N SER A 3 -2.11 6.66 -13.73
CA SER A 3 -2.57 7.79 -12.92
C SER A 3 -3.62 7.34 -11.93
N GLY A 4 -3.78 8.07 -10.83
CA GLY A 4 -4.77 7.85 -9.80
C GLY A 4 -4.20 7.31 -8.50
N ALA A 5 -5.09 6.88 -7.61
CA ALA A 5 -4.75 6.30 -6.32
C ALA A 5 -5.69 5.15 -5.99
N VAL A 6 -5.13 4.09 -5.44
CA VAL A 6 -5.90 2.94 -4.95
C VAL A 6 -5.57 2.65 -3.49
N ARG A 7 -6.54 2.09 -2.77
CA ARG A 7 -6.32 1.50 -1.46
C ARG A 7 -6.50 -0.01 -1.50
N TYR A 8 -5.79 -0.68 -0.62
CA TYR A 8 -5.99 -2.08 -0.29
C TYR A 8 -6.64 -2.16 1.08
N TYR A 9 -7.69 -2.97 1.21
CA TYR A 9 -8.38 -3.12 2.48
C TYR A 9 -8.85 -4.55 2.71
N HIS A 10 -9.14 -4.84 3.96
CA HIS A 10 -9.73 -6.10 4.42
C HIS A 10 -11.03 -5.78 5.15
N ILE A 11 -12.02 -6.68 5.07
CA ILE A 11 -13.24 -6.55 5.85
C ILE A 11 -13.04 -7.32 7.16
N ILE A 12 -13.08 -6.59 8.27
CA ILE A 12 -12.92 -7.14 9.63
C ILE A 12 -14.13 -6.70 10.45
N ASN A 13 -14.93 -7.67 10.91
CA ASN A 13 -16.16 -7.41 11.68
C ASN A 13 -17.14 -6.44 10.98
N GLY A 14 -17.21 -6.48 9.65
CA GLY A 14 -18.06 -5.62 8.83
C GLY A 14 -17.49 -4.24 8.51
N GLU A 15 -16.29 -3.93 8.99
CA GLU A 15 -15.58 -2.68 8.69
C GLU A 15 -14.44 -2.90 7.68
N ASP A 16 -14.26 -1.95 6.77
CA ASP A 16 -13.19 -1.98 5.78
C ASP A 16 -11.92 -1.31 6.32
N ILE A 17 -10.97 -2.13 6.72
CA ILE A 17 -9.70 -1.68 7.30
C ILE A 17 -8.65 -1.53 6.21
N THR A 18 -8.25 -0.29 5.91
CA THR A 18 -7.21 0.01 4.91
C THR A 18 -5.83 -0.46 5.40
N SER A 19 -5.18 -1.28 4.59
CA SER A 19 -3.86 -1.83 4.89
C SER A 19 -2.73 -1.14 4.12
N TYR A 20 -3.00 -0.66 2.90
CA TYR A 20 -1.98 -0.06 2.04
C TYR A 20 -2.60 0.90 1.02
N PHE A 21 -1.76 1.73 0.40
CA PHE A 21 -2.09 2.59 -0.74
C PHE A 21 -1.08 2.37 -1.86
N SER A 22 -1.51 2.55 -3.11
CA SER A 22 -0.61 2.67 -4.26
C SER A 22 -0.99 3.88 -5.10
N PHE A 23 0.02 4.50 -5.67
CA PHE A 23 -0.05 5.70 -6.47
C PHE A 23 0.53 5.46 -7.88
N GLU A 24 0.78 6.52 -8.61
CA GLU A 24 1.40 6.47 -9.94
C GLU A 24 2.72 5.70 -9.92
N GLU A 25 3.04 5.04 -11.02
CA GLU A 25 4.26 4.24 -11.22
C GLU A 25 4.37 2.98 -10.36
N GLU A 26 3.40 2.72 -9.47
CA GLU A 26 3.38 1.52 -8.66
C GLU A 26 2.55 0.39 -9.29
N PHE A 27 2.85 -0.85 -8.86
CA PHE A 27 2.07 -2.02 -9.22
C PHE A 27 0.84 -2.15 -8.34
N VAL A 28 -0.28 -2.48 -8.96
CA VAL A 28 -1.55 -2.74 -8.26
C VAL A 28 -1.90 -4.21 -8.44
N SER A 29 -1.75 -4.99 -7.38
CA SER A 29 -2.03 -6.42 -7.42
C SER A 29 -2.24 -7.00 -6.02
N SER A 30 -3.07 -8.04 -5.91
CA SER A 30 -2.95 -9.02 -4.83
C SER A 30 -1.89 -10.04 -5.23
N TYR A 31 -0.61 -9.72 -5.01
CA TYR A 31 0.55 -10.44 -5.55
C TYR A 31 0.54 -11.93 -5.21
N LYS A 32 0.22 -12.27 -3.95
CA LYS A 32 0.06 -13.67 -3.54
C LYS A 32 -0.99 -14.39 -4.38
N SER A 33 -2.18 -13.80 -4.55
CA SER A 33 -3.26 -14.38 -5.35
C SER A 33 -2.87 -14.50 -6.83
N PHE A 34 -2.17 -13.51 -7.37
CA PHE A 34 -1.66 -13.56 -8.73
C PHE A 34 -0.72 -14.74 -8.95
N LEU A 35 0.22 -14.98 -8.03
CA LEU A 35 1.19 -16.07 -8.13
C LEU A 35 0.58 -17.45 -7.84
N THR A 36 -0.22 -17.57 -6.79
CA THR A 36 -0.72 -18.88 -6.32
C THR A 36 -2.01 -19.31 -7.00
N ARG A 37 -2.66 -18.40 -7.74
CA ARG A 37 -3.99 -18.61 -8.37
C ARG A 37 -5.07 -19.00 -7.37
N THR A 38 -4.93 -18.54 -6.13
CA THR A 38 -5.93 -18.73 -5.07
C THR A 38 -6.70 -17.43 -4.80
N PRO A 39 -7.96 -17.50 -4.34
CA PRO A 39 -8.71 -16.30 -3.95
C PRO A 39 -7.98 -15.46 -2.92
N THR A 40 -8.14 -14.13 -3.02
CA THR A 40 -7.61 -13.18 -2.05
C THR A 40 -8.70 -12.73 -1.09
N ILE A 41 -8.28 -12.37 0.13
CA ILE A 41 -9.11 -11.65 1.12
C ILE A 41 -8.91 -10.13 1.06
N THR A 42 -8.04 -9.68 0.16
CA THR A 42 -7.73 -8.25 -0.02
C THR A 42 -8.63 -7.67 -1.10
N TYR A 43 -9.27 -6.58 -0.78
CA TYR A 43 -10.00 -5.75 -1.73
C TYR A 43 -9.12 -4.61 -2.22
N ILE A 44 -9.30 -4.21 -3.49
CA ILE A 44 -8.59 -3.09 -4.10
C ILE A 44 -9.65 -2.12 -4.62
N GLN A 45 -9.57 -0.86 -4.21
CA GLN A 45 -10.52 0.17 -4.56
C GLN A 45 -9.81 1.41 -5.08
N ALA A 46 -10.22 1.90 -6.25
CA ALA A 46 -9.82 3.22 -6.73
C ALA A 46 -10.46 4.32 -5.87
N LEU A 47 -9.67 5.29 -5.44
CA LEU A 47 -10.12 6.41 -4.60
C LEU A 47 -10.38 7.68 -5.39
N GLU A 48 -9.92 7.70 -6.64
CA GLU A 48 -10.11 8.78 -7.60
C GLU A 48 -10.14 8.20 -9.02
N GLU A 49 -10.26 9.04 -10.05
CA GLU A 49 -10.15 8.58 -11.43
C GLU A 49 -8.80 7.93 -11.67
N THR A 50 -8.80 6.64 -12.02
CA THR A 50 -7.60 5.80 -12.03
C THR A 50 -7.45 5.10 -13.38
N ARG A 51 -6.24 5.19 -13.96
CA ARG A 51 -5.87 4.54 -15.22
C ARG A 51 -4.82 3.47 -14.98
N LEU A 52 -5.12 2.25 -15.41
CA LEU A 52 -4.28 1.07 -15.23
C LEU A 52 -3.89 0.48 -16.58
N ILE A 53 -2.68 -0.09 -16.65
CA ILE A 53 -2.29 -1.05 -17.68
C ILE A 53 -2.34 -2.43 -17.03
N ASN A 54 -3.22 -3.29 -17.53
CA ASN A 54 -3.41 -4.63 -16.99
C ASN A 54 -2.57 -5.65 -17.77
N ILE A 55 -1.96 -6.57 -17.03
CA ILE A 55 -1.28 -7.75 -17.58
C ILE A 55 -1.97 -8.97 -16.97
N SER A 56 -2.55 -9.83 -17.81
CA SER A 56 -3.14 -11.07 -17.34
C SER A 56 -2.06 -12.08 -16.94
N TYR A 57 -2.43 -13.05 -16.10
CA TYR A 57 -1.51 -14.13 -15.74
C TYR A 57 -1.05 -14.90 -16.98
N GLU A 58 -1.94 -15.19 -17.90
CA GLU A 58 -1.66 -15.91 -19.15
C GLU A 58 -0.66 -15.11 -20.01
N ALA A 59 -0.86 -13.80 -20.17
CA ALA A 59 0.06 -12.93 -20.88
C ALA A 59 1.44 -12.90 -20.22
N PHE A 60 1.47 -12.86 -18.88
CA PHE A 60 2.71 -12.92 -18.11
C PHE A 60 3.45 -14.26 -18.34
N GLN A 61 2.73 -15.39 -18.30
CA GLN A 61 3.32 -16.71 -18.60
C GLN A 61 3.84 -16.82 -20.04
N GLN A 62 3.12 -16.27 -21.01
CA GLN A 62 3.59 -16.23 -22.41
C GLN A 62 4.88 -15.41 -22.56
N MET A 63 5.00 -14.29 -21.85
CA MET A 63 6.24 -13.51 -21.84
C MET A 63 7.41 -14.28 -21.21
N LEU A 64 7.17 -15.03 -20.15
CA LEU A 64 8.18 -15.91 -19.52
C LEU A 64 8.60 -17.07 -20.43
N ALA A 65 7.70 -17.59 -21.25
CA ALA A 65 8.01 -18.65 -22.22
C ALA A 65 8.70 -18.12 -23.50
N SER A 66 8.76 -16.81 -23.69
CA SER A 66 9.37 -16.21 -24.90
C SER A 66 10.89 -16.21 -24.83
N PRO A 67 11.63 -16.81 -25.79
CA PRO A 67 13.08 -16.79 -25.81
C PRO A 67 13.70 -15.38 -25.79
N VAL A 68 12.95 -14.37 -26.29
CA VAL A 68 13.40 -12.99 -26.38
C VAL A 68 13.13 -12.21 -25.09
N LEU A 69 12.03 -12.53 -24.41
CA LEU A 69 11.53 -11.73 -23.27
C LEU A 69 11.81 -12.36 -21.90
N ALA A 70 11.94 -13.71 -21.83
CA ALA A 70 12.02 -14.46 -20.59
C ALA A 70 12.98 -13.83 -19.58
N HIS A 71 14.24 -13.63 -19.96
CA HIS A 71 15.25 -13.07 -19.05
C HIS A 71 14.89 -11.65 -18.52
N LYS A 72 14.28 -10.82 -19.37
CA LYS A 72 13.87 -9.46 -18.97
C LYS A 72 12.71 -9.52 -17.99
N ILE A 73 11.74 -10.40 -18.24
CA ILE A 73 10.55 -10.57 -17.40
C ILE A 73 10.92 -11.23 -16.06
N GLU A 74 11.79 -12.21 -16.04
CA GLU A 74 12.32 -12.80 -14.79
C GLU A 74 13.05 -11.75 -13.94
N ARG A 75 13.96 -11.00 -14.56
CA ARG A 75 14.68 -9.91 -13.88
C ARG A 75 13.71 -8.87 -13.32
N PHE A 76 12.73 -8.47 -14.11
CA PHE A 76 11.69 -7.53 -13.69
C PHE A 76 10.89 -8.08 -12.50
N GLY A 77 10.37 -9.31 -12.61
CA GLY A 77 9.62 -9.97 -11.52
C GLY A 77 10.43 -10.08 -10.22
N ARG A 78 11.72 -10.39 -10.32
CA ARG A 78 12.63 -10.43 -9.18
C ARG A 78 12.78 -9.05 -8.53
N LEU A 79 13.04 -8.00 -9.32
CA LEU A 79 13.17 -6.63 -8.79
C LEU A 79 11.89 -6.14 -8.11
N VAL A 80 10.73 -6.47 -8.67
CA VAL A 80 9.43 -6.16 -8.06
C VAL A 80 9.29 -6.91 -6.72
N ALA A 81 9.62 -8.20 -6.69
CA ALA A 81 9.53 -9.00 -5.47
C ALA A 81 10.49 -8.52 -4.38
N GLU A 82 11.73 -8.19 -4.73
CA GLU A 82 12.74 -7.62 -3.81
C GLU A 82 12.23 -6.29 -3.22
N HIS A 83 11.73 -5.39 -4.06
CA HIS A 83 11.17 -4.11 -3.62
C HIS A 83 10.04 -4.31 -2.60
N TYR A 84 9.05 -5.14 -2.94
CA TYR A 84 7.92 -5.38 -2.03
C TYR A 84 8.34 -6.08 -0.74
N LEU A 85 9.30 -7.00 -0.80
CA LEU A 85 9.82 -7.67 0.39
C LEU A 85 10.39 -6.64 1.37
N CYS A 86 11.26 -5.74 0.92
CA CYS A 86 11.81 -4.66 1.74
C CYS A 86 10.71 -3.76 2.31
N CYS A 87 9.74 -3.33 1.49
CA CYS A 87 8.61 -2.52 1.97
C CYS A 87 7.78 -3.22 3.05
N TYR A 88 7.56 -4.54 2.92
CA TYR A 88 6.85 -5.32 3.94
C TYR A 88 7.65 -5.50 5.22
N GLU A 89 8.96 -5.75 5.14
CA GLU A 89 9.85 -5.82 6.30
C GLU A 89 9.86 -4.50 7.07
N ASP A 90 10.03 -3.37 6.39
CA ASP A 90 9.98 -2.04 7.00
C ASP A 90 8.64 -1.79 7.69
N ARG A 91 7.54 -2.19 7.04
CA ARG A 91 6.21 -2.02 7.59
C ARG A 91 5.99 -2.87 8.84
N VAL A 92 6.37 -4.14 8.81
CA VAL A 92 6.29 -5.04 9.97
C VAL A 92 7.15 -4.50 11.11
N ALA A 93 8.39 -4.09 10.83
CA ALA A 93 9.29 -3.50 11.80
C ALA A 93 8.66 -2.24 12.44
N SER A 94 8.06 -1.36 11.66
CA SER A 94 7.42 -0.14 12.18
C SER A 94 6.25 -0.44 13.13
N PHE A 95 5.47 -1.49 12.88
CA PHE A 95 4.39 -1.90 13.79
C PHE A 95 4.90 -2.51 15.09
N ILE A 96 6.07 -3.14 15.08
CA ILE A 96 6.67 -3.79 16.24
C ILE A 96 7.45 -2.78 17.11
N THR A 97 8.18 -1.86 16.46
CA THR A 97 9.17 -1.01 17.14
C THR A 97 8.72 0.41 17.40
N GLN A 98 7.70 0.91 16.69
CA GLN A 98 7.25 2.29 16.78
C GLN A 98 5.86 2.42 17.41
N SER A 99 5.69 3.45 18.23
CA SER A 99 4.36 3.89 18.67
C SER A 99 3.52 4.45 17.53
N PRO A 100 2.19 4.54 17.63
CA PRO A 100 1.34 5.18 16.65
C PRO A 100 1.74 6.63 16.33
N GLU A 101 2.21 7.36 17.32
CA GLU A 101 2.67 8.73 17.17
C GLU A 101 3.96 8.82 16.32
N GLU A 102 4.92 7.94 16.57
CA GLU A 102 6.16 7.86 15.79
C GLU A 102 5.87 7.46 14.34
N ARG A 103 4.96 6.49 14.09
CA ARG A 103 4.51 6.15 12.74
C ARG A 103 3.85 7.33 12.03
N TYR A 104 3.05 8.13 12.73
CA TYR A 104 2.46 9.33 12.16
C TYR A 104 3.51 10.41 11.87
N LEU A 105 4.49 10.62 12.75
CA LEU A 105 5.61 11.55 12.51
C LEU A 105 6.44 11.13 11.30
N GLN A 106 6.72 9.85 11.14
CA GLN A 106 7.37 9.32 9.95
C GLN A 106 6.54 9.57 8.68
N LEU A 107 5.22 9.33 8.75
CA LEU A 107 4.32 9.59 7.63
C LEU A 107 4.30 11.08 7.24
N LEU A 108 4.41 12.01 8.20
CA LEU A 108 4.52 13.45 7.91
C LEU A 108 5.79 13.78 7.10
N GLN A 109 6.86 13.01 7.26
CA GLN A 109 8.13 13.24 6.56
C GLN A 109 8.15 12.58 5.17
N THR A 110 7.61 11.38 5.04
CA THR A 110 7.79 10.54 3.84
C THR A 110 6.51 10.30 3.05
N GLY A 111 5.34 10.47 3.66
CA GLY A 111 4.03 10.10 3.09
C GLY A 111 3.23 11.26 2.54
N ARG A 112 3.86 12.21 1.83
CA ARG A 112 3.19 13.42 1.32
C ARG A 112 1.92 13.12 0.52
N GLU A 113 1.97 12.15 -0.39
CA GLU A 113 0.83 11.78 -1.24
C GLU A 113 -0.32 11.21 -0.41
N ILE A 114 -0.02 10.33 0.56
CA ILE A 114 -1.02 9.79 1.48
C ILE A 114 -1.71 10.92 2.24
N LEU A 115 -0.94 11.86 2.76
CA LEU A 115 -1.47 12.96 3.58
C LEU A 115 -2.32 13.94 2.78
N GLN A 116 -1.99 14.17 1.51
CA GLN A 116 -2.69 15.13 0.65
C GLN A 116 -3.91 14.55 -0.05
N ARG A 117 -3.87 13.26 -0.42
CA ARG A 117 -4.88 12.64 -1.29
C ARG A 117 -5.84 11.72 -0.53
N MET A 118 -5.44 11.19 0.64
CA MET A 118 -6.22 10.16 1.32
C MET A 118 -7.10 10.71 2.43
N PRO A 119 -8.36 10.23 2.56
CA PRO A 119 -9.23 10.55 3.69
C PRO A 119 -8.62 10.13 5.03
N GLN A 120 -8.84 10.96 6.07
CA GLN A 120 -8.21 10.78 7.38
C GLN A 120 -8.52 9.43 8.05
N HIS A 121 -9.72 8.88 7.84
CA HIS A 121 -10.07 7.58 8.41
C HIS A 121 -9.30 6.43 7.76
N TYR A 122 -8.97 6.51 6.45
CA TYR A 122 -8.11 5.53 5.79
C TYR A 122 -6.66 5.66 6.26
N ILE A 123 -6.18 6.89 6.50
CA ILE A 123 -4.86 7.14 7.09
C ILE A 123 -4.78 6.53 8.50
N ALA A 124 -5.83 6.68 9.32
CA ALA A 124 -5.88 6.08 10.66
C ALA A 124 -5.74 4.55 10.58
N HIS A 125 -6.52 3.89 9.71
CA HIS A 125 -6.43 2.44 9.49
C HIS A 125 -5.03 2.03 9.00
N TYR A 126 -4.47 2.77 8.04
CA TYR A 126 -3.11 2.55 7.54
C TYR A 126 -2.06 2.62 8.66
N LEU A 127 -2.23 3.49 9.64
CA LEU A 127 -1.37 3.61 10.83
C LEU A 127 -1.70 2.57 11.92
N GLY A 128 -2.72 1.74 11.73
CA GLY A 128 -3.15 0.74 12.70
C GLY A 128 -3.84 1.32 13.93
N ILE A 129 -4.53 2.46 13.79
CA ILE A 129 -5.24 3.16 14.87
C ILE A 129 -6.65 3.58 14.44
N THR A 130 -7.45 4.00 15.42
CA THR A 130 -8.78 4.57 15.14
C THR A 130 -8.68 6.02 14.65
N PRO A 131 -9.69 6.53 13.89
CA PRO A 131 -9.75 7.94 13.51
C PRO A 131 -9.71 8.91 14.70
N VAL A 132 -10.32 8.52 15.83
CA VAL A 132 -10.29 9.30 17.08
C VAL A 132 -8.86 9.39 17.63
N SER A 133 -8.12 8.28 17.62
CA SER A 133 -6.72 8.25 18.05
C SER A 133 -5.84 9.14 17.17
N LEU A 134 -6.02 9.07 15.84
CA LEU A 134 -5.30 9.94 14.89
C LEU A 134 -5.59 11.42 15.17
N SER A 135 -6.84 11.78 15.38
CA SER A 135 -7.24 13.17 15.71
C SER A 135 -6.53 13.67 16.97
N ARG A 136 -6.45 12.85 18.03
CA ARG A 136 -5.74 13.21 19.28
C ARG A 136 -4.23 13.35 19.08
N ILE A 137 -3.59 12.49 18.29
CA ILE A 137 -2.17 12.58 17.95
C ILE A 137 -1.91 13.88 17.21
N ARG A 138 -2.71 14.19 16.17
CA ARG A 138 -2.58 15.43 15.40
C ARG A 138 -2.69 16.68 16.25
N LYS A 139 -3.67 16.71 17.14
CA LYS A 139 -3.86 17.84 18.07
C LYS A 139 -2.62 18.04 18.94
N ARG A 140 -2.08 16.98 19.51
CA ARG A 140 -0.89 17.00 20.38
C ARG A 140 0.38 17.51 19.66
N ILE A 141 0.54 17.13 18.38
CA ILE A 141 1.70 17.55 17.57
C ILE A 141 1.58 19.00 17.10
N LEU A 142 0.36 19.47 16.81
CA LEU A 142 0.10 20.82 16.31
C LEU A 142 -0.02 21.88 17.42
N GLU A 143 -0.37 21.47 18.63
CA GLU A 143 -0.40 22.33 19.81
C GLU A 143 0.90 22.12 20.60
N PRO A 144 2.01 22.83 20.32
CA PRO A 144 3.17 22.79 21.19
C PRO A 144 2.73 23.21 22.59
N VAL A 145 3.08 22.38 23.58
CA VAL A 145 2.85 22.66 24.99
C VAL A 145 3.45 24.06 25.30
N ILE A 146 2.61 25.08 25.34
CA ILE A 146 2.97 26.36 25.91
C ILE A 146 3.12 26.08 27.43
N LYS A 147 4.34 25.81 27.84
CA LYS A 147 4.76 25.84 29.24
C LYS A 147 5.27 27.22 29.58
#